data_3c56cbc3912ea7ade36f7854bb7a64dd
#
_entry.id   3c56cbc3912ea7ade36f7854bb7a64dd
#
_cell.length_a   1.000
_cell.length_b   1.000
_cell.length_c   1.000
_cell.angle_alpha   90.00
_cell.angle_beta   90.00
_cell.angle_gamma   90.00
#
_symmetry.space_group_name_H-M   'P 1'
#
loop_
_entity.id
_entity.type
_entity.pdbx_description
1 polymer ?
#
loop_
_entity_poly.entity_id
_entity_poly.type
_entity_poly.pdbx_seq_one_letter_code
_entity_poly.pdbx_strand_id
1 'polypeptide(L)'
;MALDDTDWIFPSYRQPGAQFVRGRDMVSMICHCIGNTEDNIRGRQMPVHYSWKEGYFISISSPVGTQFSQAVGVAMASAYKGDDQATITWLGDGTSAQGDFHYGLNFASVFKPPVILLSLIHI
;
A
#
# COMPACT_ATOMS: atom_id res chain seq x y z
N MET A 1 -1.93 16.71 2.19
CA MET A 1 -1.10 15.55 1.80
C MET A 1 -0.77 15.72 0.33
N ALA A 2 0.33 15.16 -0.17
CA ALA A 2 0.68 15.29 -1.59
C ALA A 2 -0.13 14.36 -2.51
N LEU A 3 -0.81 13.36 -1.91
CA LEU A 3 -1.72 12.44 -2.59
C LEU A 3 -3.15 12.93 -2.48
N ASP A 4 -3.94 12.69 -3.50
CA ASP A 4 -5.38 12.87 -3.46
C ASP A 4 -6.05 11.73 -2.66
N ASP A 5 -7.27 11.96 -2.19
CA ASP A 5 -7.97 10.98 -1.33
C ASP A 5 -8.32 9.68 -2.07
N THR A 6 -8.37 9.73 -3.40
CA THR A 6 -8.63 8.58 -4.27
C THR A 6 -7.39 7.84 -4.74
N ASP A 7 -6.19 8.33 -4.44
CA ASP A 7 -4.95 7.68 -4.80
C ASP A 7 -4.76 6.37 -4.02
N TRP A 8 -4.22 5.36 -4.67
CA TRP A 8 -4.02 4.05 -4.08
C TRP A 8 -2.76 3.99 -3.22
N ILE A 9 -2.88 3.43 -2.01
CA ILE A 9 -1.77 3.22 -1.08
C ILE A 9 -1.51 1.72 -0.94
N PHE A 10 -0.31 1.29 -1.32
CA PHE A 10 0.21 -0.06 -1.14
C PHE A 10 1.31 -0.06 -0.07
N PRO A 11 0.95 -0.22 1.20
CA PRO A 11 1.91 -0.08 2.29
C PRO A 11 2.68 -1.37 2.56
N SER A 12 3.80 -1.24 3.26
CA SER A 12 4.30 -2.30 4.13
C SER A 12 3.75 -2.11 5.55
N TYR A 13 4.19 -2.92 6.49
CA TYR A 13 3.73 -2.84 7.88
C TYR A 13 4.20 -1.58 8.64
N ARG A 14 5.08 -0.77 8.05
CA ARG A 14 5.66 0.43 8.72
C ARG A 14 4.94 1.74 8.44
N GLN A 15 3.92 1.77 7.60
CA GLN A 15 3.22 2.99 7.20
C GLN A 15 1.79 3.13 7.77
N PRO A 16 1.48 2.71 9.02
CA PRO A 16 0.16 2.94 9.58
C PRO A 16 -0.19 4.43 9.69
N GLY A 17 0.82 5.28 9.83
CA GLY A 17 0.65 6.73 9.86
C GLY A 17 -0.03 7.32 8.63
N ALA A 18 0.11 6.69 7.46
CA ALA A 18 -0.57 7.13 6.25
C ALA A 18 -2.10 7.05 6.38
N GLN A 19 -2.63 6.09 7.13
CA GLN A 19 -4.05 5.95 7.40
C GLN A 19 -4.58 7.08 8.29
N PHE A 20 -3.82 7.47 9.33
CA PHE A 20 -4.18 8.60 10.20
C PHE A 20 -4.24 9.92 9.43
N VAL A 21 -3.23 10.17 8.59
CA VAL A 21 -3.20 11.38 7.76
C VAL A 21 -4.37 11.42 6.80
N ARG A 22 -4.86 10.25 6.35
CA ARG A 22 -6.03 10.11 5.47
C ARG A 22 -7.36 10.10 6.24
N GLY A 23 -7.34 10.21 7.57
CA GLY A 23 -8.53 10.36 8.41
C GLY A 23 -9.12 9.08 8.96
N ARG A 24 -8.38 7.95 8.92
CA ARG A 24 -8.86 6.72 9.56
C ARG A 24 -8.93 6.88 11.07
N ASP A 25 -10.02 6.39 11.65
CA ASP A 25 -10.21 6.39 13.11
C ASP A 25 -9.21 5.49 13.84
N MET A 26 -8.57 6.05 14.86
CA MET A 26 -7.59 5.34 15.69
C MET A 26 -8.21 4.18 16.46
N VAL A 27 -9.46 4.32 16.92
CA VAL A 27 -10.15 3.27 17.68
C VAL A 27 -10.32 2.04 16.80
N SER A 28 -10.74 2.21 15.54
CA SER A 28 -10.83 1.13 14.56
C SER A 28 -9.50 0.40 14.35
N MET A 29 -8.38 1.14 14.32
CA MET A 29 -7.06 0.53 14.18
C MET A 29 -6.64 -0.27 15.42
N ILE A 30 -6.96 0.22 16.62
CA ILE A 30 -6.71 -0.49 17.87
C ILE A 30 -7.58 -1.75 17.95
N CYS A 31 -8.86 -1.64 17.59
CA CYS A 31 -9.77 -2.78 17.53
C CYS A 31 -9.27 -3.92 16.64
N HIS A 32 -8.67 -3.56 15.49
CA HIS A 32 -8.00 -4.51 14.62
C HIS A 32 -6.81 -5.20 15.31
N CYS A 33 -5.97 -4.44 16.02
CA CYS A 33 -4.79 -5.02 16.69
C CYS A 33 -5.15 -6.00 17.81
N ILE A 34 -6.25 -5.77 18.53
CA ILE A 34 -6.72 -6.67 19.60
C ILE A 34 -7.74 -7.71 19.13
N GLY A 35 -8.20 -7.62 17.89
CA GLY A 35 -9.09 -8.61 17.28
C GLY A 35 -10.46 -8.71 17.95
N ASN A 36 -11.04 -7.58 18.39
CA ASN A 36 -12.36 -7.54 19.02
C ASN A 36 -13.51 -7.49 17.99
N THR A 37 -14.76 -7.41 18.46
CA THR A 37 -15.95 -7.41 17.60
C THR A 37 -16.07 -6.21 16.67
N GLU A 38 -15.38 -5.11 17.00
CA GLU A 38 -15.34 -3.87 16.20
C GLU A 38 -14.24 -3.89 15.13
N ASP A 39 -13.45 -4.98 15.07
CA ASP A 39 -12.47 -5.16 14.00
C ASP A 39 -13.19 -5.32 12.65
N ASN A 40 -13.00 -4.37 11.74
CA ASN A 40 -13.61 -4.37 10.41
C ASN A 40 -13.17 -5.58 9.54
N ILE A 41 -12.04 -6.19 9.86
CA ILE A 41 -11.50 -7.38 9.18
C ILE A 41 -11.93 -8.69 9.89
N ARG A 42 -12.59 -8.59 11.05
CA ARG A 42 -13.12 -9.72 11.82
C ARG A 42 -12.06 -10.76 12.19
N GLY A 43 -10.88 -10.31 12.62
CA GLY A 43 -9.77 -11.18 13.02
C GLY A 43 -9.12 -11.99 11.90
N ARG A 44 -9.35 -11.63 10.62
CA ARG A 44 -8.80 -12.38 9.47
C ARG A 44 -7.38 -11.97 9.08
N GLN A 45 -6.82 -10.98 9.75
CA GLN A 45 -5.45 -10.52 9.54
C GLN A 45 -4.69 -10.47 10.87
N MET A 46 -3.38 -10.57 10.80
CA MET A 46 -2.52 -10.35 11.96
C MET A 46 -2.57 -8.88 12.41
N PRO A 47 -2.25 -8.57 13.68
CA PRO A 47 -2.06 -7.20 14.12
C PRO A 47 -1.19 -6.40 13.16
N VAL A 48 -1.48 -5.12 13.00
CA VAL A 48 -0.84 -4.15 12.09
C VAL A 48 -0.97 -4.45 10.58
N HIS A 49 -1.63 -5.55 10.20
CA HIS A 49 -1.93 -5.87 8.79
C HIS A 49 -3.27 -5.25 8.38
N TYR A 50 -3.30 -3.94 8.41
CA TYR A 50 -4.51 -3.17 8.12
C TYR A 50 -4.99 -3.31 6.68
N SER A 51 -6.30 -3.15 6.51
CA SER A 51 -6.97 -2.93 5.23
C SER A 51 -8.03 -1.86 5.42
N TRP A 52 -8.15 -0.94 4.47
CA TRP A 52 -9.15 0.13 4.56
C TRP A 52 -9.56 0.58 3.16
N LYS A 53 -10.63 -0.02 2.68
CA LYS A 53 -11.13 0.16 1.31
C LYS A 53 -11.53 1.61 1.03
N GLU A 54 -12.22 2.24 1.96
CA GLU A 54 -12.74 3.60 1.82
C GLU A 54 -11.62 4.65 1.70
N GLY A 55 -10.44 4.35 2.25
CA GLY A 55 -9.25 5.17 2.16
C GLY A 55 -8.28 4.73 1.05
N TYR A 56 -8.69 3.87 0.13
CA TYR A 56 -7.83 3.33 -0.93
C TYR A 56 -6.52 2.73 -0.40
N PHE A 57 -6.59 2.16 0.80
CA PHE A 57 -5.46 1.55 1.49
C PHE A 57 -5.55 0.03 1.40
N ILE A 58 -4.68 -0.56 0.61
CA ILE A 58 -4.68 -2.00 0.33
C ILE A 58 -4.19 -2.79 1.55
N SER A 59 -4.72 -4.01 1.70
CA SER A 59 -4.32 -4.94 2.75
C SER A 59 -2.81 -5.15 2.77
N ILE A 60 -2.23 -4.97 3.95
CA ILE A 60 -0.80 -5.23 4.15
C ILE A 60 -0.53 -6.71 3.96
N SER A 61 0.51 -7.03 3.21
CA SER A 61 1.03 -8.39 3.03
C SER A 61 2.26 -8.60 3.92
N SER A 62 2.33 -9.75 4.58
CA SER A 62 3.50 -10.14 5.39
C SER A 62 4.74 -10.46 4.54
N PRO A 63 4.63 -11.18 3.41
CA PRO A 63 5.77 -11.38 2.52
C PRO A 63 6.34 -10.07 2.00
N VAL A 64 7.65 -9.95 2.10
CA VAL A 64 8.39 -8.74 1.72
C VAL A 64 8.33 -8.53 0.21
N GLY A 65 7.96 -7.34 -0.21
CA GLY A 65 7.99 -6.94 -1.63
C GLY A 65 6.71 -7.19 -2.41
N THR A 66 5.76 -8.00 -1.92
CA THR A 66 4.52 -8.34 -2.63
C THR A 66 3.73 -7.10 -3.08
N GLN A 67 3.71 -6.06 -2.27
CA GLN A 67 2.99 -4.82 -2.57
C GLN A 67 3.55 -4.09 -3.81
N PHE A 68 4.78 -4.36 -4.18
CA PHE A 68 5.48 -3.60 -5.22
C PHE A 68 4.91 -3.89 -6.61
N SER A 69 4.86 -5.16 -7.01
CA SER A 69 4.28 -5.59 -8.29
C SER A 69 2.78 -5.31 -8.34
N GLN A 70 2.07 -5.43 -7.21
CA GLN A 70 0.64 -5.10 -7.12
C GLN A 70 0.38 -3.61 -7.36
N ALA A 71 1.18 -2.72 -6.74
CA ALA A 71 1.07 -1.27 -6.93
C ALA A 71 1.27 -0.87 -8.39
N VAL A 72 2.28 -1.44 -9.04
CA VAL A 72 2.52 -1.18 -10.47
C VAL A 72 1.34 -1.67 -11.32
N GLY A 73 0.79 -2.85 -11.02
CA GLY A 73 -0.36 -3.40 -11.73
C GLY A 73 -1.62 -2.52 -11.60
N VAL A 74 -1.89 -1.98 -10.41
CA VAL A 74 -3.03 -1.06 -10.21
C VAL A 74 -2.80 0.26 -10.93
N ALA A 75 -1.60 0.83 -10.86
CA ALA A 75 -1.26 2.03 -11.61
C ALA A 75 -1.41 1.84 -13.14
N MET A 76 -1.03 0.67 -13.67
CA MET A 76 -1.26 0.32 -15.08
C MET A 76 -2.76 0.23 -15.40
N ALA A 77 -3.57 -0.32 -14.50
CA ALA A 77 -5.01 -0.42 -14.67
C ALA A 77 -5.68 0.98 -14.67
N SER A 78 -5.26 1.88 -13.77
CA SER A 78 -5.73 3.25 -13.74
C SER A 78 -5.40 3.99 -15.04
N ALA A 79 -4.16 3.88 -15.52
CA ALA A 79 -3.76 4.45 -16.80
C ALA A 79 -4.57 3.90 -17.98
N TYR A 80 -4.81 2.58 -18.00
CA TYR A 80 -5.60 1.94 -19.05
C TYR A 80 -7.06 2.40 -19.08
N LYS A 81 -7.65 2.64 -17.90
CA LYS A 81 -9.03 3.13 -17.77
C LYS A 81 -9.14 4.63 -18.01
N GLY A 82 -8.06 5.37 -17.94
CA GLY A 82 -8.06 6.84 -17.96
C GLY A 82 -8.49 7.45 -16.62
N ASP A 83 -8.34 6.70 -15.51
CA ASP A 83 -8.59 7.21 -14.17
C ASP A 83 -7.46 8.17 -13.76
N ASP A 84 -7.82 9.31 -13.19
CA ASP A 84 -6.86 10.28 -12.65
C ASP A 84 -6.46 9.90 -11.21
N GLN A 85 -5.78 8.78 -11.09
CA GLN A 85 -5.35 8.21 -9.80
C GLN A 85 -3.86 7.82 -9.88
N ALA A 86 -3.10 8.27 -8.91
CA ALA A 86 -1.74 7.76 -8.67
C ALA A 86 -1.75 6.57 -7.71
N THR A 87 -0.68 5.81 -7.74
CA THR A 87 -0.45 4.72 -6.80
C THR A 87 0.88 4.91 -6.11
N ILE A 88 0.93 4.78 -4.78
CA ILE A 88 2.18 4.86 -4.02
C ILE A 88 2.47 3.54 -3.31
N THR A 89 3.74 3.15 -3.31
CA THR A 89 4.25 2.06 -2.47
C THR A 89 5.61 2.41 -1.89
N TRP A 90 5.95 1.75 -0.78
CA TRP A 90 7.23 1.93 -0.09
C TRP A 90 8.05 0.66 -0.13
N LEU A 91 9.37 0.83 -0.16
CA LEU A 91 10.32 -0.27 -0.07
C LEU A 91 11.43 0.04 0.95
N GLY A 92 11.87 -1.01 1.62
CA GLY A 92 13.10 -1.02 2.41
C GLY A 92 14.20 -1.79 1.66
N ASP A 93 15.39 -1.85 2.23
CA ASP A 93 16.55 -2.57 1.68
C ASP A 93 16.26 -4.04 1.39
N GLY A 94 15.60 -4.76 2.32
CA GLY A 94 15.20 -6.15 2.10
C GLY A 94 14.28 -6.37 0.90
N THR A 95 13.47 -5.38 0.54
CA THR A 95 12.58 -5.46 -0.64
C THR A 95 13.37 -5.49 -1.94
N SER A 96 14.49 -4.78 -2.02
CA SER A 96 15.30 -4.72 -3.23
C SER A 96 15.95 -6.06 -3.61
N ALA A 97 16.02 -7.00 -2.66
CA ALA A 97 16.50 -8.37 -2.90
C ALA A 97 15.40 -9.34 -3.39
N GLN A 98 14.15 -8.90 -3.45
CA GLN A 98 13.02 -9.74 -3.87
C GLN A 98 12.78 -9.62 -5.38
N GLY A 99 12.34 -10.73 -5.99
CA GLY A 99 11.99 -10.75 -7.41
C GLY A 99 10.90 -9.76 -7.79
N ASP A 100 9.88 -9.60 -6.92
CA ASP A 100 8.78 -8.65 -7.11
C ASP A 100 9.25 -7.19 -7.29
N PHE A 101 10.34 -6.80 -6.63
CA PHE A 101 10.96 -5.49 -6.84
C PHE A 101 11.43 -5.33 -8.27
N HIS A 102 12.21 -6.28 -8.77
CA HIS A 102 12.78 -6.22 -10.12
C HIS A 102 11.70 -6.31 -11.20
N TYR A 103 10.71 -7.17 -11.02
CA TYR A 103 9.60 -7.30 -11.97
C TYR A 103 8.76 -6.02 -11.99
N GLY A 104 8.37 -5.51 -10.83
CA GLY A 104 7.59 -4.28 -10.74
C GLY A 104 8.34 -3.09 -11.33
N LEU A 105 9.63 -2.93 -11.01
CA LEU A 105 10.45 -1.84 -11.54
C LEU A 105 10.59 -1.91 -13.07
N ASN A 106 10.78 -3.12 -13.62
CA ASN A 106 10.85 -3.32 -15.06
C ASN A 106 9.54 -2.94 -15.76
N PHE A 107 8.39 -3.41 -15.25
CA PHE A 107 7.08 -3.03 -15.78
C PHE A 107 6.82 -1.52 -15.64
N ALA A 108 7.13 -0.94 -14.51
CA ALA A 108 7.00 0.51 -14.32
C ALA A 108 7.85 1.31 -15.31
N SER A 109 9.07 0.86 -15.59
CA SER A 109 9.96 1.51 -16.56
C SER A 109 9.44 1.43 -17.99
N VAL A 110 8.90 0.28 -18.39
CA VAL A 110 8.41 0.04 -19.76
C VAL A 110 7.09 0.76 -20.01
N PHE A 111 6.12 0.60 -19.11
CA PHE A 111 4.75 1.10 -19.32
C PHE A 111 4.51 2.49 -18.75
N LYS A 112 5.41 2.99 -17.88
CA LYS A 112 5.35 4.35 -17.27
C LYS A 112 3.98 4.69 -16.66
N PRO A 113 3.39 3.80 -15.85
CA PRO A 113 2.13 4.08 -15.19
C PRO A 113 2.30 5.14 -14.09
N PRO A 114 1.23 5.78 -13.60
CA PRO A 114 1.27 6.77 -12.53
C PRO A 114 1.56 6.12 -11.17
N VAL A 115 2.78 5.61 -10.98
CA VAL A 115 3.22 4.94 -9.74
C VAL A 115 4.39 5.68 -9.10
N ILE A 116 4.33 5.86 -7.78
CA ILE A 116 5.40 6.41 -6.94
C ILE A 116 6.02 5.28 -6.14
N LEU A 117 7.28 5.00 -6.41
CA LEU A 117 8.07 3.97 -5.75
C LEU A 117 9.03 4.64 -4.76
N LEU A 118 8.63 4.70 -3.48
CA LEU A 118 9.34 5.45 -2.46
C LEU A 118 10.30 4.54 -1.69
N SER A 119 11.59 4.77 -1.85
CA SER A 119 12.62 4.07 -1.08
C SER A 119 12.75 4.67 0.32
N LEU A 120 12.78 3.80 1.33
CA LEU A 120 13.11 4.12 2.72
C LEU A 120 14.52 3.63 3.08
N ILE A 121 15.31 3.31 2.07
CA ILE A 121 16.70 2.90 2.24
C ILE A 121 17.51 4.18 2.40
N HIS A 122 18.01 4.38 3.58
CA HIS A 122 18.86 5.50 3.99
C HIS A 122 18.99 6.72 3.11
N ILE A 123 18.79 7.72 3.77
CA ILE A 123 19.31 9.01 3.35
C ILE A 123 20.57 9.32 4.16
#